data_244afbbbb255a7d29a0bafa811407853
#
_entry.id   244afbbbb255a7d29a0bafa811407853
#
_cell.length_a   1.000
_cell.length_b   1.000
_cell.length_c   1.000
_cell.angle_alpha   90.00
_cell.angle_beta   90.00
_cell.angle_gamma   90.00
#
_symmetry.space_group_name_H-M   'P 1'
#
loop_
_entity.id
_entity.type
_entity.pdbx_description
1 polymer ?
#
loop_
_entity_poly.entity_id
_entity_poly.type
_entity_poly.pdbx_seq_one_letter_code
_entity_poly.pdbx_strand_id
1 'polypeptide(L)'
;MFYLVNPTSRLNGVVDVPGSKSQTARGLVLGTIAKGTSHILHPMLNLDNYDIAECCRRLGAQVDTSNDEEWVVTSPGLEGLHIPGAVLDVGNSGTGFYFITTLAAMLSGKSIITGDYQICYRPISPLLNALREMGGKAVSTRDNELAPLLIEGPVEGGHTVHLNGKNVQWGIGLMVCCPALKDTTTIVYDTTLGERPYANLTMDWMKAAGVYLENHN
;
A
#
# COMPACT_ATOMS: atom_id res chain seq x y z
N MET A 1 -11.68 -30.78 -18.07
CA MET A 1 -12.73 -30.57 -17.07
C MET A 1 -13.62 -29.46 -17.58
N PHE A 2 -14.94 -29.55 -17.46
CA PHE A 2 -15.88 -28.49 -17.80
C PHE A 2 -17.00 -28.46 -16.77
N TYR A 3 -17.62 -27.32 -16.62
CA TYR A 3 -18.77 -27.11 -15.74
C TYR A 3 -20.02 -26.88 -16.58
N LEU A 4 -21.12 -27.53 -16.24
CA LEU A 4 -22.43 -27.27 -16.79
C LEU A 4 -23.21 -26.43 -15.76
N VAL A 5 -23.50 -25.19 -16.10
CA VAL A 5 -24.24 -24.27 -15.23
C VAL A 5 -25.63 -24.07 -15.82
N ASN A 6 -26.65 -24.48 -15.07
CA ASN A 6 -28.04 -24.30 -15.46
C ASN A 6 -28.57 -22.97 -14.91
N PRO A 7 -29.46 -22.29 -15.65
CA PRO A 7 -30.09 -21.07 -15.14
C PRO A 7 -30.98 -21.40 -13.94
N THR A 8 -31.02 -20.50 -12.96
CA THR A 8 -31.95 -20.58 -11.84
C THR A 8 -32.71 -19.27 -11.71
N SER A 9 -34.00 -19.34 -11.36
CA SER A 9 -34.86 -18.17 -11.19
C SER A 9 -34.74 -17.53 -9.81
N ARG A 10 -34.15 -18.23 -8.84
CA ARG A 10 -34.03 -17.75 -7.47
C ARG A 10 -32.82 -18.35 -6.77
N LEU A 11 -32.04 -17.48 -6.10
CA LEU A 11 -31.02 -17.88 -5.13
C LEU A 11 -31.53 -17.54 -3.74
N ASN A 12 -31.34 -18.46 -2.79
CA ASN A 12 -31.71 -18.28 -1.39
C ASN A 12 -30.68 -18.98 -0.51
N GLY A 13 -30.20 -18.26 0.51
CA GLY A 13 -29.19 -18.80 1.43
C GLY A 13 -28.44 -17.68 2.15
N VAL A 14 -27.59 -18.07 3.09
CA VAL A 14 -26.63 -17.22 3.79
C VAL A 14 -25.24 -17.59 3.30
N VAL A 15 -24.41 -16.61 3.02
CA VAL A 15 -23.03 -16.80 2.60
C VAL A 15 -22.13 -15.94 3.50
N ASP A 16 -21.18 -16.59 4.16
CA ASP A 16 -20.10 -15.89 4.85
C ASP A 16 -19.04 -15.52 3.83
N VAL A 17 -18.71 -14.22 3.76
CA VAL A 17 -17.67 -13.74 2.86
C VAL A 17 -16.34 -13.63 3.61
N PRO A 18 -15.20 -14.00 2.98
CA PRO A 18 -13.89 -13.85 3.58
C PRO A 18 -13.52 -12.37 3.78
N GLY A 19 -12.50 -12.12 4.59
CA GLY A 19 -11.93 -10.80 4.77
C GLY A 19 -11.48 -10.17 3.43
N SER A 20 -11.37 -8.86 3.39
CA SER A 20 -10.99 -8.14 2.17
C SER A 20 -9.48 -8.01 2.05
N LYS A 21 -8.90 -8.52 0.96
CA LYS A 21 -7.47 -8.35 0.64
C LYS A 21 -7.02 -6.89 0.73
N SER A 22 -7.75 -6.01 0.06
CA SER A 22 -7.40 -4.59 -0.02
C SER A 22 -7.53 -3.85 1.30
N GLN A 23 -8.44 -4.27 2.19
CA GLN A 23 -8.57 -3.69 3.52
C GLN A 23 -7.48 -4.21 4.45
N THR A 24 -7.18 -5.50 4.43
CA THR A 24 -6.08 -6.09 5.20
C THR A 24 -4.74 -5.43 4.88
N ALA A 25 -4.45 -5.22 3.58
CA ALA A 25 -3.25 -4.50 3.15
C ALA A 25 -3.16 -3.07 3.73
N ARG A 26 -4.29 -2.33 3.78
CA ARG A 26 -4.35 -1.01 4.40
C ARG A 26 -4.10 -1.06 5.89
N GLY A 27 -4.74 -2.00 6.58
CA GLY A 27 -4.54 -2.20 8.03
C GLY A 27 -3.09 -2.49 8.36
N LEU A 28 -2.41 -3.34 7.59
CA LEU A 28 -0.99 -3.65 7.77
C LEU A 28 -0.11 -2.40 7.64
N VAL A 29 -0.28 -1.61 6.58
CA VAL A 29 0.58 -0.44 6.33
C VAL A 29 0.26 0.71 7.29
N LEU A 30 -1.02 1.00 7.54
CA LEU A 30 -1.41 2.01 8.53
C LEU A 30 -0.94 1.64 9.93
N GLY A 31 -1.10 0.38 10.36
CA GLY A 31 -0.60 -0.11 11.63
C GLY A 31 0.93 -0.06 11.73
N THR A 32 1.64 -0.20 10.59
CA THR A 32 3.11 -0.08 10.55
C THR A 32 3.56 1.38 10.72
N ILE A 33 2.81 2.34 10.15
CA ILE A 33 3.14 3.77 10.27
C ILE A 33 2.73 4.32 11.63
N ALA A 34 1.61 3.86 12.18
CA ALA A 34 1.08 4.32 13.46
C ALA A 34 1.91 3.80 14.64
N LYS A 35 2.21 4.67 15.59
CA LYS A 35 2.89 4.26 16.83
C LYS A 35 1.92 3.54 17.76
N GLY A 36 2.26 2.33 18.19
CA GLY A 36 1.45 1.55 19.13
C GLY A 36 1.03 0.20 18.56
N THR A 37 -0.10 -0.32 19.01
CA THR A 37 -0.62 -1.62 18.59
C THR A 37 -1.94 -1.44 17.84
N SER A 38 -2.05 -2.07 16.69
CA SER A 38 -3.24 -2.10 15.83
C SER A 38 -3.72 -3.54 15.66
N HIS A 39 -5.03 -3.73 15.68
CA HIS A 39 -5.69 -5.02 15.53
C HIS A 39 -6.44 -5.06 14.19
N ILE A 40 -6.14 -6.04 13.36
CA ILE A 40 -6.78 -6.27 12.07
C ILE A 40 -7.68 -7.49 12.23
N LEU A 41 -8.97 -7.24 12.39
CA LEU A 41 -9.98 -8.29 12.58
C LEU A 41 -10.38 -8.91 11.24
N HIS A 42 -10.57 -10.24 11.22
CA HIS A 42 -10.95 -11.02 10.05
C HIS A 42 -10.08 -10.72 8.83
N PRO A 43 -8.73 -10.83 8.94
CA PRO A 43 -7.84 -10.55 7.82
C PRO A 43 -8.08 -11.52 6.67
N MET A 44 -7.82 -11.08 5.44
CA MET A 44 -7.80 -11.99 4.30
C MET A 44 -6.51 -12.79 4.29
N LEU A 45 -6.62 -14.10 4.50
CA LEU A 45 -5.50 -15.04 4.54
C LEU A 45 -5.06 -15.41 3.12
N ASN A 46 -4.19 -14.63 2.53
CA ASN A 46 -3.63 -14.88 1.21
C ASN A 46 -2.17 -14.46 1.13
N LEU A 47 -1.45 -14.98 0.13
CA LEU A 47 -0.02 -14.71 -0.05
C LEU A 47 0.28 -13.21 -0.15
N ASP A 48 -0.52 -12.44 -0.88
CA ASP A 48 -0.34 -10.99 -1.03
C ASP A 48 -0.23 -10.26 0.32
N ASN A 49 -1.10 -10.62 1.28
CA ASN A 49 -1.11 -9.98 2.59
C ASN A 49 0.01 -10.51 3.51
N TYR A 50 0.40 -11.78 3.37
CA TYR A 50 1.57 -12.30 4.08
C TYR A 50 2.87 -11.66 3.58
N ASP A 51 3.01 -11.41 2.27
CA ASP A 51 4.15 -10.71 1.70
C ASP A 51 4.24 -9.26 2.18
N ILE A 52 3.09 -8.55 2.26
CA ILE A 52 3.03 -7.21 2.84
C ILE A 52 3.41 -7.24 4.34
N ALA A 53 2.88 -8.20 5.11
CA ALA A 53 3.20 -8.35 6.53
C ALA A 53 4.70 -8.60 6.73
N GLU A 54 5.33 -9.42 5.87
CA GLU A 54 6.78 -9.65 5.91
C GLU A 54 7.56 -8.38 5.57
N CYS A 55 7.14 -7.61 4.58
CA CYS A 55 7.75 -6.31 4.28
C CYS A 55 7.64 -5.35 5.48
N CYS A 56 6.50 -5.30 6.16
CA CYS A 56 6.31 -4.50 7.37
C CYS A 56 7.26 -4.94 8.51
N ARG A 57 7.44 -6.25 8.70
CA ARG A 57 8.43 -6.79 9.68
C ARG A 57 9.85 -6.35 9.35
N ARG A 58 10.24 -6.45 8.08
CA ARG A 58 11.58 -6.02 7.62
C ARG A 58 11.82 -4.53 7.82
N LEU A 59 10.77 -3.71 7.77
CA LEU A 59 10.84 -2.27 8.01
C LEU A 59 10.83 -1.92 9.52
N GLY A 60 10.68 -2.90 10.41
CA GLY A 60 10.82 -2.72 11.87
C GLY A 60 9.53 -2.80 12.67
N ALA A 61 8.39 -3.07 12.06
CA ALA A 61 7.17 -3.40 12.79
C ALA A 61 7.20 -4.87 13.27
N GLN A 62 6.51 -5.16 14.36
CA GLN A 62 6.18 -6.52 14.76
C GLN A 62 4.78 -6.85 14.23
N VAL A 63 4.68 -7.87 13.41
CA VAL A 63 3.39 -8.29 12.83
C VAL A 63 3.16 -9.75 13.22
N ASP A 64 2.19 -9.99 14.07
CA ASP A 64 1.72 -11.32 14.42
C ASP A 64 0.58 -11.73 13.50
N THR A 65 0.79 -12.81 12.74
CA THR A 65 -0.17 -13.41 11.82
C THR A 65 -0.53 -14.84 12.20
N SER A 66 -0.33 -15.23 13.46
CA SER A 66 -0.54 -16.59 13.95
C SER A 66 -2.01 -16.93 14.21
N ASN A 67 -2.86 -15.92 14.37
CA ASN A 67 -4.31 -16.09 14.56
C ASN A 67 -5.06 -15.70 13.28
N ASP A 68 -5.78 -16.64 12.70
CA ASP A 68 -6.54 -16.45 11.46
C ASP A 68 -7.69 -15.43 11.57
N GLU A 69 -8.20 -15.20 12.79
CA GLU A 69 -9.29 -14.26 13.05
C GLU A 69 -8.80 -12.83 13.37
N GLU A 70 -7.53 -12.69 13.75
CA GLU A 70 -6.97 -11.40 14.15
C GLU A 70 -5.46 -11.35 13.91
N TRP A 71 -5.00 -10.38 13.13
CA TRP A 71 -3.58 -10.05 13.03
C TRP A 71 -3.28 -8.82 13.86
N VAL A 72 -2.11 -8.82 14.51
CA VAL A 72 -1.68 -7.74 15.40
C VAL A 72 -0.42 -7.09 14.85
N VAL A 73 -0.46 -5.76 14.68
CA VAL A 73 0.68 -4.95 14.26
C VAL A 73 1.12 -4.08 15.42
N THR A 74 2.33 -4.26 15.92
CA THR A 74 2.94 -3.38 16.93
C THR A 74 4.10 -2.64 16.28
N SER A 75 4.04 -1.32 16.28
CA SER A 75 5.02 -0.46 15.59
C SER A 75 5.57 0.63 16.50
N PRO A 76 6.87 0.96 16.35
CA PRO A 76 7.46 2.14 16.99
C PRO A 76 6.98 3.46 16.37
N GLY A 77 6.17 3.41 15.29
CA GLY A 77 5.81 4.55 14.45
C GLY A 77 6.90 4.88 13.42
N LEU A 78 6.56 5.74 12.45
CA LEU A 78 7.45 6.04 11.32
C LEU A 78 8.89 6.40 11.75
N GLU A 79 9.06 7.15 12.83
CA GLU A 79 10.37 7.58 13.32
C GLU A 79 11.24 6.41 13.84
N GLY A 80 10.62 5.30 14.25
CA GLY A 80 11.32 4.11 14.74
C GLY A 80 11.48 3.02 13.68
N LEU A 81 10.91 3.18 12.49
CA LEU A 81 11.13 2.28 11.36
C LEU A 81 12.53 2.48 10.77
N HIS A 82 13.02 1.48 10.07
CA HIS A 82 14.39 1.48 9.53
C HIS A 82 14.47 0.80 8.16
N ILE A 83 15.54 1.11 7.44
CA ILE A 83 15.83 0.47 6.16
C ILE A 83 16.18 -1.00 6.41
N PRO A 84 15.59 -1.94 5.65
CA PRO A 84 15.83 -3.37 5.86
C PRO A 84 17.21 -3.82 5.39
N GLY A 85 17.76 -4.84 6.03
CA GLY A 85 19.01 -5.50 5.60
C GLY A 85 18.86 -6.42 4.38
N ALA A 86 17.64 -6.55 3.82
CA ALA A 86 17.31 -7.38 2.67
C ALA A 86 16.32 -6.68 1.75
N VAL A 87 16.13 -7.20 0.53
CA VAL A 87 15.14 -6.67 -0.41
C VAL A 87 13.72 -6.80 0.15
N LEU A 88 12.87 -5.84 -0.18
CA LEU A 88 11.44 -5.89 0.08
C LEU A 88 10.76 -6.58 -1.10
N ASP A 89 10.43 -7.84 -0.91
CA ASP A 89 9.75 -8.66 -1.91
C ASP A 89 8.25 -8.68 -1.60
N VAL A 90 7.45 -8.12 -2.51
CA VAL A 90 6.00 -8.00 -2.36
C VAL A 90 5.25 -9.18 -3.04
N GLY A 91 5.98 -10.23 -3.47
CA GLY A 91 5.41 -11.37 -4.17
C GLY A 91 4.65 -10.96 -5.41
N ASN A 92 3.35 -11.30 -5.48
CA ASN A 92 2.45 -10.89 -6.58
C ASN A 92 1.53 -9.72 -6.17
N SER A 93 1.75 -9.10 -5.02
CA SER A 93 0.87 -8.07 -4.48
C SER A 93 1.02 -6.72 -5.17
N GLY A 94 0.13 -6.38 -6.12
CA GLY A 94 0.12 -5.06 -6.75
C GLY A 94 -0.16 -3.93 -5.76
N THR A 95 -1.06 -4.12 -4.81
CA THR A 95 -1.32 -3.15 -3.74
C THR A 95 -0.10 -3.02 -2.83
N GLY A 96 0.50 -4.15 -2.45
CA GLY A 96 1.74 -4.17 -1.68
C GLY A 96 2.88 -3.44 -2.39
N PHE A 97 3.00 -3.61 -3.70
CA PHE A 97 4.01 -2.94 -4.50
C PHE A 97 3.95 -1.41 -4.38
N TYR A 98 2.76 -0.83 -4.51
CA TYR A 98 2.61 0.62 -4.39
C TYR A 98 2.75 1.11 -2.94
N PHE A 99 2.20 0.39 -1.98
CA PHE A 99 2.24 0.78 -0.56
C PHE A 99 3.65 0.68 0.02
N ILE A 100 4.33 -0.44 -0.19
CA ILE A 100 5.68 -0.68 0.33
C ILE A 100 6.70 0.23 -0.35
N THR A 101 6.55 0.51 -1.66
CA THR A 101 7.38 1.49 -2.36
C THR A 101 7.25 2.88 -1.72
N THR A 102 6.03 3.32 -1.43
CA THR A 102 5.79 4.62 -0.80
C THR A 102 6.31 4.64 0.63
N LEU A 103 6.03 3.62 1.42
CA LEU A 103 6.49 3.52 2.81
C LEU A 103 8.03 3.51 2.89
N ALA A 104 8.70 2.77 2.03
CA ALA A 104 10.15 2.76 1.95
C ALA A 104 10.74 4.12 1.59
N ALA A 105 10.06 4.89 0.74
CA ALA A 105 10.46 6.24 0.37
C ALA A 105 10.37 7.26 1.53
N MET A 106 9.61 6.97 2.59
CA MET A 106 9.52 7.82 3.78
C MET A 106 10.70 7.65 4.74
N LEU A 107 11.51 6.61 4.57
CA LEU A 107 12.60 6.27 5.48
C LEU A 107 13.94 6.77 4.98
N SER A 108 14.81 7.20 5.90
CA SER A 108 16.16 7.66 5.55
C SER A 108 17.04 6.49 5.12
N GLY A 109 17.47 6.46 3.86
CA GLY A 109 18.37 5.46 3.29
C GLY A 109 17.85 4.80 2.03
N LYS A 110 18.36 3.63 1.69
CA LYS A 110 18.13 2.95 0.40
C LYS A 110 17.48 1.60 0.60
N SER A 111 16.40 1.34 -0.12
CA SER A 111 15.71 0.06 -0.16
C SER A 111 15.60 -0.46 -1.60
N ILE A 112 15.62 -1.77 -1.76
CA ILE A 112 15.29 -2.44 -3.03
C ILE A 112 13.91 -3.05 -2.88
N ILE A 113 13.01 -2.70 -3.80
CA ILE A 113 11.65 -3.25 -3.87
C ILE A 113 11.54 -4.12 -5.12
N THR A 114 11.06 -5.33 -4.95
CA THR A 114 10.85 -6.31 -6.02
C THR A 114 9.58 -7.12 -5.79
N GLY A 115 9.30 -8.03 -6.68
CA GLY A 115 8.24 -9.02 -6.60
C GLY A 115 8.43 -10.07 -7.68
N ASP A 116 7.39 -10.85 -7.94
CA ASP A 116 7.41 -11.86 -8.98
C ASP A 116 7.50 -11.26 -10.40
N TYR A 117 7.44 -12.14 -11.40
CA TYR A 117 7.53 -11.70 -12.80
C TYR A 117 6.41 -10.72 -13.18
N GLN A 118 5.19 -10.82 -12.61
CA GLN A 118 4.09 -9.92 -12.92
C GLN A 118 4.33 -8.52 -12.34
N ILE A 119 4.82 -8.45 -11.12
CA ILE A 119 5.22 -7.18 -10.48
C ILE A 119 6.36 -6.53 -11.28
N CYS A 120 7.31 -7.31 -11.78
CA CYS A 120 8.43 -6.82 -12.61
C CYS A 120 8.02 -6.25 -13.98
N TYR A 121 6.75 -6.41 -14.37
CA TYR A 121 6.16 -5.78 -15.58
C TYR A 121 5.04 -4.79 -15.25
N ARG A 122 4.76 -4.57 -13.97
CA ARG A 122 3.65 -3.68 -13.55
C ARG A 122 4.05 -2.21 -13.64
N PRO A 123 3.29 -1.37 -14.39
CA PRO A 123 3.58 0.06 -14.50
C PRO A 123 3.53 0.76 -13.13
N ILE A 124 4.55 1.58 -12.84
CA ILE A 124 4.65 2.34 -11.58
C ILE A 124 5.23 3.75 -11.80
N SER A 125 5.63 4.10 -13.01
CA SER A 125 6.30 5.38 -13.31
C SER A 125 5.59 6.62 -12.74
N PRO A 126 4.25 6.75 -12.73
CA PRO A 126 3.62 7.92 -12.13
C PRO A 126 3.89 8.04 -10.62
N LEU A 127 3.92 6.93 -9.89
CA LEU A 127 4.29 6.96 -8.48
C LEU A 127 5.77 7.29 -8.29
N LEU A 128 6.67 6.74 -9.12
CA LEU A 128 8.10 7.07 -9.05
C LEU A 128 8.34 8.56 -9.30
N ASN A 129 7.63 9.17 -10.25
CA ASN A 129 7.70 10.60 -10.52
C ASN A 129 7.23 11.43 -9.32
N ALA A 130 6.09 11.08 -8.73
CA ALA A 130 5.59 11.74 -7.52
C ALA A 130 6.62 11.68 -6.37
N LEU A 131 7.24 10.52 -6.13
CA LEU A 131 8.28 10.38 -5.10
C LEU A 131 9.53 11.22 -5.41
N ARG A 132 9.90 11.37 -6.68
CA ARG A 132 11.00 12.25 -7.12
C ARG A 132 10.65 13.73 -6.88
N GLU A 133 9.42 14.14 -7.21
CA GLU A 133 8.90 15.51 -6.94
C GLU A 133 8.90 15.82 -5.44
N MET A 134 8.70 14.83 -4.59
CA MET A 134 8.77 14.94 -3.14
C MET A 134 10.20 14.85 -2.57
N GLY A 135 11.23 14.95 -3.42
CA GLY A 135 12.64 14.99 -3.01
C GLY A 135 13.33 13.65 -2.85
N GLY A 136 12.63 12.53 -3.02
CA GLY A 136 13.21 11.19 -2.99
C GLY A 136 13.92 10.82 -4.29
N LYS A 137 14.68 9.72 -4.26
CA LYS A 137 15.19 9.08 -5.47
C LYS A 137 14.49 7.74 -5.66
N ALA A 138 13.88 7.58 -6.81
CA ALA A 138 13.16 6.36 -7.18
C ALA A 138 13.62 5.94 -8.58
N VAL A 139 14.36 4.83 -8.67
CA VAL A 139 15.03 4.41 -9.91
C VAL A 139 14.73 2.93 -10.17
N SER A 140 14.42 2.62 -11.43
CA SER A 140 14.40 1.23 -11.90
C SER A 140 15.83 0.74 -12.08
N THR A 141 16.15 -0.45 -11.57
CA THR A 141 17.47 -1.07 -11.73
C THR A 141 17.76 -1.49 -13.18
N ARG A 142 16.73 -1.44 -14.05
CA ARG A 142 16.81 -1.79 -15.47
C ARG A 142 16.56 -0.60 -16.40
N ASP A 143 16.53 0.62 -15.87
CA ASP A 143 16.28 1.87 -16.62
C ASP A 143 14.99 1.86 -17.46
N ASN A 144 13.95 1.18 -17.00
CA ASN A 144 12.69 0.99 -17.74
C ASN A 144 11.44 1.36 -16.93
N GLU A 145 11.62 2.04 -15.79
CA GLU A 145 10.54 2.47 -14.88
C GLU A 145 9.70 1.31 -14.31
N LEU A 146 10.28 0.10 -14.26
CA LEU A 146 9.67 -1.12 -13.71
C LEU A 146 10.55 -1.71 -12.60
N ALA A 147 10.00 -2.60 -11.79
CA ALA A 147 10.76 -3.31 -10.75
C ALA A 147 11.87 -4.21 -11.36
N PRO A 148 12.96 -4.50 -10.61
CA PRO A 148 13.25 -4.03 -9.26
C PRO A 148 13.54 -2.55 -9.18
N LEU A 149 13.16 -1.92 -8.06
CA LEU A 149 13.33 -0.49 -7.82
C LEU A 149 14.37 -0.23 -6.74
N LEU A 150 15.21 0.77 -6.93
CA LEU A 150 15.99 1.39 -5.87
C LEU A 150 15.27 2.64 -5.41
N ILE A 151 14.84 2.66 -4.15
CA ILE A 151 14.18 3.80 -3.52
C ILE A 151 15.12 4.37 -2.46
N GLU A 152 15.37 5.66 -2.53
CA GLU A 152 16.16 6.40 -1.54
C GLU A 152 15.33 7.56 -0.99
N GLY A 153 15.01 7.51 0.31
CA GLY A 153 14.29 8.53 1.04
C GLY A 153 15.19 9.26 2.05
N PRO A 154 14.63 10.13 2.90
CA PRO A 154 13.20 10.36 3.03
C PRO A 154 12.64 11.32 1.97
N VAL A 155 11.39 11.10 1.58
CA VAL A 155 10.59 12.10 0.88
C VAL A 155 10.04 13.14 1.86
N GLU A 156 9.71 14.33 1.35
CA GLU A 156 9.20 15.44 2.14
C GLU A 156 7.71 15.70 1.84
N GLY A 157 6.97 16.21 2.82
CA GLY A 157 5.63 16.76 2.64
C GLY A 157 5.67 18.17 2.04
N GLY A 158 4.51 18.83 1.92
CA GLY A 158 4.41 20.19 1.40
C GLY A 158 4.35 20.29 -0.12
N HIS A 159 4.29 19.17 -0.82
CA HIS A 159 4.27 19.13 -2.28
C HIS A 159 2.85 18.95 -2.84
N THR A 160 2.64 19.44 -4.05
CA THR A 160 1.51 19.06 -4.90
C THR A 160 2.03 18.10 -5.96
N VAL A 161 1.54 16.87 -5.93
CA VAL A 161 1.92 15.82 -6.88
C VAL A 161 0.79 15.53 -7.84
N HIS A 162 1.13 15.31 -9.11
CA HIS A 162 0.18 15.11 -10.20
C HIS A 162 0.21 13.65 -10.68
N LEU A 163 -0.95 13.02 -10.68
CA LEU A 163 -1.12 11.64 -11.13
C LEU A 163 -2.21 11.56 -12.19
N ASN A 164 -2.05 10.67 -13.16
CA ASN A 164 -3.18 10.35 -14.01
C ASN A 164 -4.15 9.41 -13.29
N GLY A 165 -5.44 9.53 -13.57
CA GLY A 165 -6.49 8.76 -12.91
C GLY A 165 -6.63 7.32 -13.41
N LYS A 166 -5.79 6.83 -14.32
CA LYS A 166 -5.91 5.48 -14.91
C LYS A 166 -5.73 4.36 -13.89
N ASN A 167 -4.86 4.57 -12.91
CA ASN A 167 -4.66 3.64 -11.81
C ASN A 167 -4.64 4.41 -10.49
N VAL A 168 -5.75 4.33 -9.77
CA VAL A 168 -5.92 4.99 -8.47
C VAL A 168 -4.91 4.53 -7.40
N GLN A 169 -4.37 3.32 -7.54
CA GLN A 169 -3.49 2.72 -6.54
C GLN A 169 -2.18 3.51 -6.35
N TRP A 170 -1.70 4.23 -7.37
CA TRP A 170 -0.52 5.08 -7.22
C TRP A 170 -0.73 6.18 -6.17
N GLY A 171 -1.85 6.89 -6.23
CA GLY A 171 -2.18 7.91 -5.24
C GLY A 171 -2.64 7.33 -3.90
N ILE A 172 -3.23 6.13 -3.89
CA ILE A 172 -3.61 5.48 -2.62
C ILE A 172 -2.38 5.16 -1.77
N GLY A 173 -1.25 4.76 -2.36
CA GLY A 173 0.01 4.61 -1.64
C GLY A 173 0.42 5.90 -0.93
N LEU A 174 0.37 7.02 -1.65
CA LEU A 174 0.64 8.35 -1.08
C LEU A 174 -0.39 8.74 -0.01
N MET A 175 -1.69 8.54 -0.26
CA MET A 175 -2.75 8.84 0.71
C MET A 175 -2.51 8.14 2.05
N VAL A 176 -2.11 6.87 2.03
CA VAL A 176 -1.87 6.09 3.25
C VAL A 176 -0.61 6.57 4.00
N CYS A 177 0.42 6.97 3.27
CA CYS A 177 1.73 7.26 3.84
C CYS A 177 1.94 8.75 4.17
N CYS A 178 1.52 9.68 3.31
CA CYS A 178 1.78 11.11 3.47
C CYS A 178 1.27 11.73 4.78
N PRO A 179 0.20 11.26 5.44
CA PRO A 179 -0.21 11.81 6.73
C PRO A 179 0.83 11.72 7.85
N ALA A 180 1.83 10.86 7.71
CA ALA A 180 2.93 10.77 8.66
C ALA A 180 4.08 11.76 8.38
N LEU A 181 4.01 12.54 7.30
CA LEU A 181 4.95 13.62 6.99
C LEU A 181 4.58 14.90 7.78
N LYS A 182 5.53 15.83 7.86
CA LYS A 182 5.34 17.08 8.62
C LYS A 182 4.35 18.03 7.96
N ASP A 183 4.40 18.13 6.62
CA ASP A 183 3.67 19.13 5.86
C ASP A 183 2.61 18.47 4.97
N THR A 184 1.53 19.22 4.70
CA THR A 184 0.40 18.73 3.90
C THR A 184 0.82 18.45 2.48
N THR A 185 0.55 17.24 2.00
CA THR A 185 0.75 16.85 0.61
C THR A 185 -0.59 16.87 -0.14
N THR A 186 -0.61 17.54 -1.30
CA THR A 186 -1.79 17.57 -2.18
C THR A 186 -1.60 16.56 -3.31
N ILE A 187 -2.56 15.68 -3.50
CA ILE A 187 -2.57 14.70 -4.58
C ILE A 187 -3.64 15.11 -5.60
N VAL A 188 -3.21 15.47 -6.80
CA VAL A 188 -4.08 15.87 -7.90
C VAL A 188 -4.16 14.75 -8.94
N TYR A 189 -5.37 14.38 -9.32
CA TYR A 189 -5.60 13.50 -10.45
C TYR A 189 -6.00 14.33 -11.67
N ASP A 190 -5.13 14.39 -12.67
CA ASP A 190 -5.30 15.23 -13.87
C ASP A 190 -6.35 14.70 -14.84
N THR A 191 -6.82 13.48 -14.64
CA THR A 191 -7.86 12.85 -15.45
C THR A 191 -8.91 12.21 -14.56
N THR A 192 -10.04 11.82 -15.15
CA THR A 192 -11.10 11.10 -14.44
C THR A 192 -10.51 9.91 -13.68
N LEU A 193 -10.80 9.85 -12.38
CA LEU A 193 -10.32 8.80 -11.51
C LEU A 193 -11.06 7.49 -11.79
N GLY A 194 -10.33 6.53 -12.34
CA GLY A 194 -10.78 5.14 -12.41
C GLY A 194 -10.80 4.52 -11.02
N GLU A 195 -11.61 3.49 -10.83
CA GLU A 195 -11.66 2.71 -9.58
C GLU A 195 -11.84 3.58 -8.30
N ARG A 196 -12.57 4.70 -8.42
CA ARG A 196 -12.85 5.65 -7.34
C ARG A 196 -13.29 5.00 -6.01
N PRO A 197 -14.03 3.88 -5.99
CA PRO A 197 -14.39 3.21 -4.73
C PRO A 197 -13.19 2.84 -3.85
N TYR A 198 -12.03 2.53 -4.43
CA TYR A 198 -10.82 2.25 -3.63
C TYR A 198 -10.22 3.50 -2.98
N ALA A 199 -10.31 4.66 -3.63
CA ALA A 199 -9.93 5.94 -3.00
C ALA A 199 -10.88 6.26 -1.83
N ASN A 200 -12.19 6.13 -2.02
CA ASN A 200 -13.19 6.34 -0.98
C ASN A 200 -12.95 5.42 0.21
N LEU A 201 -12.76 4.11 -0.03
CA LEU A 201 -12.43 3.14 1.00
C LEU A 201 -11.17 3.56 1.80
N THR A 202 -10.16 4.07 1.12
CA THR A 202 -8.92 4.53 1.77
C THR A 202 -9.19 5.75 2.64
N MET A 203 -9.96 6.71 2.14
CA MET A 203 -10.35 7.89 2.93
C MET A 203 -11.15 7.50 4.19
N ASP A 204 -12.03 6.52 4.08
CA ASP A 204 -12.81 6.04 5.23
C ASP A 204 -11.91 5.39 6.29
N TRP A 205 -10.94 4.58 5.88
CA TRP A 205 -9.93 4.01 6.79
C TRP A 205 -9.10 5.08 7.47
N MET A 206 -8.64 6.08 6.72
CA MET A 206 -7.83 7.17 7.26
C MET A 206 -8.61 8.01 8.26
N LYS A 207 -9.89 8.33 7.97
CA LYS A 207 -10.79 9.01 8.90
C LYS A 207 -10.99 8.20 10.18
N ALA A 208 -11.22 6.89 10.06
CA ALA A 208 -11.35 6.00 11.21
C ALA A 208 -10.07 5.93 12.05
N ALA A 209 -8.90 6.10 11.43
CA ALA A 209 -7.61 6.21 12.10
C ALA A 209 -7.32 7.62 12.65
N GLY A 210 -8.25 8.57 12.56
CA GLY A 210 -8.11 9.93 13.08
C GLY A 210 -7.31 10.87 12.17
N VAL A 211 -7.05 10.50 10.93
CA VAL A 211 -6.34 11.34 9.96
C VAL A 211 -7.28 12.41 9.41
N TYR A 212 -6.84 13.66 9.45
CA TYR A 212 -7.51 14.75 8.76
C TYR A 212 -7.15 14.73 7.28
N LEU A 213 -8.16 14.73 6.43
CA LEU A 213 -8.00 14.83 4.97
C LEU A 213 -9.16 15.60 4.35
N GLU A 214 -8.87 16.36 3.31
CA GLU A 214 -9.84 17.06 2.48
C GLU A 214 -9.97 16.38 1.10
N ASN A 215 -11.16 16.36 0.57
CA ASN A 215 -11.45 15.86 -0.77
C ASN A 215 -12.21 16.93 -1.55
N HIS A 216 -11.54 17.46 -2.55
CA HIS A 216 -12.08 18.48 -3.46
C HIS A 216 -12.43 17.81 -4.80
N ASN A 217 -13.71 17.49 -5.00
CA ASN A 217 -14.22 16.86 -6.24
C ASN A 217 -14.41 17.89 -7.36
#